data_939acf8fea942f86164400b8b5ac71e0
#
_entry.id   939acf8fea942f86164400b8b5ac71e0
#
_cell.length_a   1.000
_cell.length_b   1.000
_cell.length_c   1.000
_cell.angle_alpha   90.00
_cell.angle_beta   90.00
_cell.angle_gamma   90.00
#
_symmetry.space_group_name_H-M   'P 1'
#
loop_
_entity.id
_entity.type
_entity.pdbx_description
1 polymer ?
#
loop_
_entity_poly.entity_id
_entity_poly.type
_entity_poly.pdbx_seq_one_letter_code
_entity_poly.pdbx_strand_id
1 'polypeptide(L)'
;VSIKSQKDFVSGVMFTVTGAAFAWHAATAYSVGTAGQMGPGYFPMVLGLVLVLLGSFIMFFALVVETPDGGSIGDFAWRPLFCILGANVLFGVLLGGLPMWGLPSMGLMVAIYALCGLALLADPNRFTLRRWLVLASILAAGSYLVFIKSLGLTMPVWPFF
;
A
#
# COMPACT_ATOMS: atom_id res chain seq x y z
N VAL A 1 -15.96 28.53 7.97
CA VAL A 1 -16.33 27.38 7.14
C VAL A 1 -16.36 26.17 8.06
N SER A 2 -17.55 25.65 8.36
CA SER A 2 -17.67 24.44 9.20
C SER A 2 -17.44 23.21 8.29
N ILE A 3 -16.53 22.33 8.73
CA ILE A 3 -16.28 21.06 8.05
C ILE A 3 -17.50 20.16 8.28
N LYS A 4 -18.18 19.78 7.20
CA LYS A 4 -19.41 18.97 7.27
C LYS A 4 -19.14 17.47 7.44
N SER A 5 -17.98 17.00 6.99
CA SER A 5 -17.50 15.64 7.22
C SER A 5 -16.01 15.67 7.60
N GLN A 6 -15.70 15.47 8.88
CA GLN A 6 -14.31 15.46 9.35
C GLN A 6 -13.52 14.27 8.80
N LYS A 7 -14.16 13.10 8.67
CA LYS A 7 -13.51 11.89 8.12
C LYS A 7 -13.07 12.10 6.68
N ASP A 8 -13.96 12.61 5.84
CA ASP A 8 -13.65 12.81 4.44
C ASP A 8 -12.63 13.94 4.26
N PHE A 9 -12.71 14.99 5.07
CA PHE A 9 -11.74 16.07 5.01
C PHE A 9 -10.32 15.58 5.34
N VAL A 10 -10.16 14.84 6.45
CA VAL A 10 -8.85 14.27 6.85
C VAL A 10 -8.34 13.26 5.83
N SER A 11 -9.22 12.41 5.30
CA SER A 11 -8.87 11.47 4.22
C SER A 11 -8.39 12.20 2.96
N GLY A 12 -9.10 13.26 2.55
CA GLY A 12 -8.71 14.09 1.42
C GLY A 12 -7.36 14.77 1.61
N VAL A 13 -7.09 15.28 2.83
CA VAL A 13 -5.76 15.83 3.19
C VAL A 13 -4.68 14.77 3.07
N MET A 14 -4.91 13.57 3.61
CA MET A 14 -3.94 12.47 3.54
C MET A 14 -3.63 12.09 2.09
N PHE A 15 -4.64 11.93 1.23
CA PHE A 15 -4.44 11.65 -0.19
C PHE A 15 -3.68 12.77 -0.90
N THR A 16 -4.04 14.02 -0.64
CA THR A 16 -3.37 15.18 -1.25
C THR A 16 -1.91 15.26 -0.85
N VAL A 17 -1.60 15.15 0.44
CA VAL A 17 -0.23 15.21 0.95
C VAL A 17 0.61 14.04 0.41
N THR A 18 0.06 12.82 0.47
CA THR A 18 0.74 11.63 -0.04
C THR A 18 0.99 11.76 -1.55
N GLY A 19 -0.02 12.15 -2.31
CA GLY A 19 0.09 12.36 -3.76
C GLY A 19 1.13 13.43 -4.12
N ALA A 20 1.13 14.56 -3.41
CA ALA A 20 2.11 15.62 -3.60
C ALA A 20 3.54 15.15 -3.30
N ALA A 21 3.75 14.41 -2.21
CA ALA A 21 5.04 13.84 -1.85
C ALA A 21 5.56 12.88 -2.93
N PHE A 22 4.71 12.00 -3.44
CA PHE A 22 5.07 11.07 -4.53
C PHE A 22 5.37 11.81 -5.83
N ALA A 23 4.53 12.77 -6.23
CA ALA A 23 4.76 13.55 -7.45
C ALA A 23 6.07 14.36 -7.37
N TRP A 24 6.31 15.01 -6.23
CA TRP A 24 7.53 15.76 -5.98
C TRP A 24 8.77 14.88 -6.03
N HIS A 25 8.76 13.78 -5.32
CA HIS A 25 9.90 12.85 -5.30
C HIS A 25 10.16 12.27 -6.69
N ALA A 26 9.11 11.87 -7.41
CA ALA A 26 9.23 11.32 -8.74
C ALA A 26 9.84 12.36 -9.73
N ALA A 27 9.42 13.62 -9.63
CA ALA A 27 9.92 14.69 -10.49
C ALA A 27 11.37 15.08 -10.18
N THR A 28 11.82 14.95 -8.94
CA THR A 28 13.17 15.37 -8.50
C THR A 28 14.20 14.26 -8.52
N ALA A 29 13.81 13.02 -8.22
CA ALA A 29 14.73 11.90 -8.06
C ALA A 29 14.87 11.03 -9.33
N TYR A 30 13.92 11.12 -10.25
CA TYR A 30 13.91 10.28 -11.45
C TYR A 30 13.74 11.10 -12.73
N SER A 31 14.25 10.58 -13.84
CA SER A 31 13.99 11.17 -15.16
C SER A 31 12.51 10.92 -15.54
N VAL A 32 11.76 12.01 -15.73
CA VAL A 32 10.34 11.92 -16.08
C VAL A 32 10.17 11.56 -17.56
N GLY A 33 11.03 12.10 -18.44
CA GLY A 33 10.90 11.90 -19.87
C GLY A 33 9.71 12.67 -20.47
N THR A 34 9.24 12.22 -21.61
CA THR A 34 8.10 12.78 -22.35
C THR A 34 7.02 11.74 -22.53
N ALA A 35 5.81 12.15 -22.95
CA ALA A 35 4.70 11.22 -23.21
C ALA A 35 5.02 10.15 -24.26
N GLY A 36 5.96 10.42 -25.19
CA GLY A 36 6.40 9.46 -26.20
C GLY A 36 7.58 8.58 -25.76
N GLN A 37 8.34 9.02 -24.74
CA GLN A 37 9.47 8.30 -24.16
C GLN A 37 9.41 8.45 -22.62
N MET A 38 8.56 7.66 -22.00
CA MET A 38 8.31 7.73 -20.58
C MET A 38 9.52 7.22 -19.77
N GLY A 39 10.06 8.09 -18.91
CA GLY A 39 11.09 7.71 -17.96
C GLY A 39 10.51 7.03 -16.73
N PRO A 40 11.36 6.47 -15.86
CA PRO A 40 10.93 5.76 -14.64
C PRO A 40 10.15 6.65 -13.66
N GLY A 41 10.33 7.98 -13.69
CA GLY A 41 9.59 8.93 -12.88
C GLY A 41 8.22 9.32 -13.43
N TYR A 42 7.92 9.02 -14.71
CA TYR A 42 6.68 9.47 -15.35
C TYR A 42 5.44 8.89 -14.68
N PHE A 43 5.40 7.57 -14.53
CA PHE A 43 4.25 6.88 -13.94
C PHE A 43 3.99 7.27 -12.47
N PRO A 44 4.98 7.26 -11.56
CA PRO A 44 4.80 7.71 -10.19
C PRO A 44 4.36 9.18 -10.09
N MET A 45 4.89 10.07 -10.96
CA MET A 45 4.51 11.47 -10.98
C MET A 45 3.04 11.65 -11.38
N VAL A 46 2.60 11.02 -12.47
CA VAL A 46 1.20 11.08 -12.93
C VAL A 46 0.26 10.51 -11.86
N LEU A 47 0.61 9.36 -11.27
CA LEU A 47 -0.18 8.75 -10.21
C LEU A 47 -0.29 9.66 -8.99
N GLY A 48 0.81 10.31 -8.59
CA GLY A 48 0.82 11.29 -7.51
C GLY A 48 -0.09 12.49 -7.81
N LEU A 49 -0.06 13.02 -9.03
CA LEU A 49 -0.95 14.11 -9.45
C LEU A 49 -2.43 13.70 -9.44
N VAL A 50 -2.75 12.51 -9.93
CA VAL A 50 -4.12 11.96 -9.85
C VAL A 50 -4.57 11.85 -8.40
N LEU A 51 -3.69 11.40 -7.51
CA LEU A 51 -3.98 11.29 -6.09
C LEU A 51 -4.23 12.66 -5.44
N VAL A 52 -3.46 13.69 -5.82
CA VAL A 52 -3.68 15.07 -5.38
C VAL A 52 -5.05 15.57 -5.84
N LEU A 53 -5.42 15.34 -7.10
CA LEU A 53 -6.72 15.72 -7.63
C LEU A 53 -7.86 15.03 -6.88
N LEU A 54 -7.78 13.72 -6.69
CA LEU A 54 -8.79 12.96 -5.95
C LEU A 54 -8.90 13.42 -4.50
N GLY A 55 -7.78 13.63 -3.82
CA GLY A 55 -7.74 14.14 -2.45
C GLY A 55 -8.37 15.53 -2.34
N SER A 56 -8.07 16.42 -3.28
CA SER A 56 -8.66 17.76 -3.34
C SER A 56 -10.18 17.71 -3.59
N PHE A 57 -10.65 16.81 -4.45
CA PHE A 57 -12.06 16.55 -4.66
C PHE A 57 -12.76 16.08 -3.38
N ILE A 58 -12.19 15.11 -2.68
CA ILE A 58 -12.74 14.61 -1.41
C ILE A 58 -12.82 15.75 -0.38
N MET A 59 -11.77 16.57 -0.26
CA MET A 59 -11.77 17.73 0.64
C MET A 59 -12.87 18.73 0.28
N PHE A 60 -13.03 19.01 -1.02
CA PHE A 60 -14.07 19.93 -1.48
C PHE A 60 -15.47 19.41 -1.12
N PHE A 61 -15.75 18.14 -1.39
CA PHE A 61 -17.04 17.54 -1.03
C PHE A 61 -17.26 17.49 0.48
N ALA A 62 -16.24 17.26 1.26
CA ALA A 62 -16.32 17.28 2.73
C ALA A 62 -16.71 18.65 3.31
N LEU A 63 -16.51 19.73 2.56
CA LEU A 63 -16.91 21.08 2.93
C LEU A 63 -18.33 21.44 2.47
N VAL A 64 -18.79 20.83 1.37
CA VAL A 64 -20.06 21.21 0.70
C VAL A 64 -21.20 20.27 1.06
N VAL A 65 -20.94 18.97 1.13
CA VAL A 65 -21.97 17.92 1.30
C VAL A 65 -22.06 17.49 2.77
N GLU A 66 -23.25 17.55 3.34
CA GLU A 66 -23.53 16.99 4.66
C GLU A 66 -23.64 15.46 4.58
N THR A 67 -22.84 14.77 5.36
CA THR A 67 -22.94 13.31 5.49
C THR A 67 -23.93 12.96 6.60
N PRO A 68 -24.84 11.98 6.41
CA PRO A 68 -25.89 11.64 7.39
C PRO A 68 -25.36 11.32 8.79
N ASP A 69 -24.14 10.79 8.89
CA ASP A 69 -23.50 10.38 10.15
C ASP A 69 -22.63 11.49 10.80
N GLY A 70 -22.76 12.74 10.36
CA GLY A 70 -22.01 13.88 10.93
C GLY A 70 -20.48 13.80 10.83
N GLY A 71 -19.96 12.74 10.23
CA GLY A 71 -18.54 12.59 9.89
C GLY A 71 -17.54 12.75 11.03
N SER A 72 -17.95 12.60 12.31
CA SER A 72 -17.02 12.64 13.43
C SER A 72 -16.02 11.49 13.35
N ILE A 73 -14.74 11.78 13.60
CA ILE A 73 -13.72 10.76 13.70
C ILE A 73 -14.02 9.96 14.97
N GLY A 74 -14.50 8.71 14.78
CA GLY A 74 -14.71 7.76 15.88
C GLY A 74 -13.39 7.23 16.42
N ASP A 75 -13.49 6.19 17.27
CA ASP A 75 -12.32 5.54 17.84
C ASP A 75 -11.35 5.05 16.76
N PHE A 76 -10.09 5.42 16.90
CA PHE A 76 -9.07 5.09 15.93
C PHE A 76 -8.65 3.62 16.08
N ALA A 77 -8.83 2.84 15.04
CA ALA A 77 -8.50 1.41 15.03
C ALA A 77 -6.98 1.19 14.89
N TRP A 78 -6.21 1.54 15.93
CA TRP A 78 -4.75 1.47 15.95
C TRP A 78 -4.21 0.08 15.63
N ARG A 79 -4.85 -0.95 16.17
CA ARG A 79 -4.41 -2.33 16.01
C ARG A 79 -4.45 -2.78 14.54
N PRO A 80 -5.57 -2.69 13.80
CA PRO A 80 -5.60 -2.99 12.37
C PRO A 80 -4.60 -2.16 11.57
N LEU A 81 -4.47 -0.87 11.88
CA LEU A 81 -3.56 0.03 11.19
C LEU A 81 -2.11 -0.47 11.28
N PHE A 82 -1.61 -0.67 12.51
CA PHE A 82 -0.22 -1.13 12.70
C PHE A 82 0.02 -2.54 12.19
N CYS A 83 -0.96 -3.45 12.33
CA CYS A 83 -0.83 -4.80 11.78
C CYS A 83 -0.74 -4.79 10.26
N ILE A 84 -1.59 -4.02 9.57
CA ILE A 84 -1.61 -3.97 8.10
C ILE A 84 -0.38 -3.25 7.56
N LEU A 85 -0.03 -2.08 8.11
CA LEU A 85 1.18 -1.35 7.70
C LEU A 85 2.44 -2.18 7.99
N GLY A 86 2.53 -2.76 9.19
CA GLY A 86 3.64 -3.64 9.57
C GLY A 86 3.75 -4.87 8.67
N ALA A 87 2.61 -5.46 8.27
CA ALA A 87 2.58 -6.58 7.34
C ALA A 87 3.18 -6.20 5.97
N ASN A 88 2.83 -5.02 5.46
CA ASN A 88 3.38 -4.54 4.18
C ASN A 88 4.87 -4.21 4.27
N VAL A 89 5.32 -3.57 5.35
CA VAL A 89 6.75 -3.31 5.57
C VAL A 89 7.52 -4.61 5.70
N LEU A 90 7.01 -5.57 6.50
CA LEU A 90 7.63 -6.88 6.66
C LEU A 90 7.70 -7.64 5.32
N PHE A 91 6.64 -7.58 4.52
CA PHE A 91 6.63 -8.15 3.17
C PHE A 91 7.75 -7.58 2.30
N GLY A 92 7.89 -6.25 2.27
CA GLY A 92 8.95 -5.58 1.50
C GLY A 92 10.35 -5.97 1.97
N VAL A 93 10.57 -6.04 3.28
CA VAL A 93 11.84 -6.46 3.88
C VAL A 93 12.16 -7.92 3.54
N LEU A 94 11.20 -8.83 3.68
CA LEU A 94 11.43 -10.25 3.38
C LEU A 94 11.62 -10.53 1.89
N LEU A 95 10.94 -9.77 1.03
CA LEU A 95 11.07 -9.92 -0.42
C LEU A 95 12.38 -9.34 -0.94
N GLY A 96 12.72 -8.11 -0.53
CA GLY A 96 13.89 -7.38 -1.02
C GLY A 96 15.18 -7.68 -0.25
N GLY A 97 15.08 -8.19 0.98
CA GLY A 97 16.19 -8.26 1.93
C GLY A 97 16.57 -6.88 2.48
N LEU A 98 17.49 -6.85 3.41
CA LEU A 98 18.11 -5.63 3.94
C LEU A 98 19.63 -5.82 3.91
N PRO A 99 20.30 -5.47 2.79
CA PRO A 99 21.75 -5.65 2.65
C PRO A 99 22.55 -4.91 3.72
N MET A 100 22.06 -3.76 4.19
CA MET A 100 22.69 -2.98 5.25
C MET A 100 22.77 -3.73 6.59
N TRP A 101 21.89 -4.68 6.83
CA TRP A 101 21.80 -5.45 8.08
C TRP A 101 22.13 -6.95 7.85
N GLY A 102 22.64 -7.28 6.67
CA GLY A 102 23.02 -8.65 6.33
C GLY A 102 21.84 -9.64 6.21
N LEU A 103 20.62 -9.13 6.07
CA LEU A 103 19.44 -9.97 5.89
C LEU A 103 19.26 -10.31 4.40
N PRO A 104 19.40 -11.61 4.02
CA PRO A 104 19.16 -12.05 2.65
C PRO A 104 17.68 -11.97 2.31
N SER A 105 17.35 -11.90 1.01
CA SER A 105 15.97 -12.01 0.55
C SER A 105 15.41 -13.40 0.87
N MET A 106 14.29 -13.44 1.60
CA MET A 106 13.62 -14.69 1.98
C MET A 106 12.69 -15.24 0.89
N GLY A 107 12.54 -14.51 -0.19
CA GLY A 107 11.74 -14.89 -1.34
C GLY A 107 10.25 -14.63 -1.21
N LEU A 108 9.57 -14.72 -2.36
CA LEU A 108 8.16 -14.34 -2.53
C LEU A 108 7.22 -15.17 -1.64
N MET A 109 7.47 -16.50 -1.54
CA MET A 109 6.59 -17.38 -0.78
C MET A 109 6.58 -17.02 0.71
N VAL A 110 7.76 -16.92 1.33
CA VAL A 110 7.90 -16.59 2.75
C VAL A 110 7.31 -15.20 3.04
N ALA A 111 7.57 -14.23 2.17
CA ALA A 111 7.06 -12.88 2.32
C ALA A 111 5.51 -12.83 2.31
N ILE A 112 4.85 -13.59 1.41
CA ILE A 112 3.38 -13.66 1.34
C ILE A 112 2.78 -14.32 2.58
N TYR A 113 3.35 -15.43 3.06
CA TYR A 113 2.86 -16.09 4.27
C TYR A 113 3.01 -15.20 5.51
N ALA A 114 4.12 -14.48 5.63
CA ALA A 114 4.33 -13.51 6.70
C ALA A 114 3.34 -12.32 6.62
N LEU A 115 3.13 -11.77 5.42
CA LEU A 115 2.14 -10.72 5.16
C LEU A 115 0.75 -11.15 5.63
N CYS A 116 0.27 -12.32 5.16
CA CYS A 116 -1.06 -12.82 5.51
C CYS A 116 -1.19 -13.10 7.01
N GLY A 117 -0.14 -13.63 7.64
CA GLY A 117 -0.13 -13.92 9.07
C GLY A 117 -0.29 -12.66 9.90
N LEU A 118 0.54 -11.65 9.63
CA LEU A 118 0.51 -10.39 10.37
C LEU A 118 -0.77 -9.58 10.08
N ALA A 119 -1.24 -9.59 8.83
CA ALA A 119 -2.49 -8.92 8.47
C ALA A 119 -3.71 -9.55 9.16
N LEU A 120 -3.76 -10.87 9.31
CA LEU A 120 -4.85 -11.56 10.03
C LEU A 120 -4.84 -11.30 11.54
N LEU A 121 -3.71 -10.94 12.14
CA LEU A 121 -3.63 -10.52 13.54
C LEU A 121 -4.31 -9.16 13.81
N ALA A 122 -4.65 -8.43 12.76
CA ALA A 122 -5.45 -7.20 12.87
C ALA A 122 -6.82 -7.47 13.52
N ASP A 123 -7.45 -8.60 13.20
CA ASP A 123 -8.71 -9.05 13.82
C ASP A 123 -8.52 -10.44 14.46
N PRO A 124 -8.24 -10.51 15.79
CA PRO A 124 -7.96 -11.78 16.45
C PRO A 124 -9.16 -12.74 16.46
N ASN A 125 -10.39 -12.21 16.39
CA ASN A 125 -11.60 -13.03 16.36
C ASN A 125 -11.74 -13.81 15.04
N ARG A 126 -11.09 -13.35 13.99
CA ARG A 126 -11.08 -13.98 12.67
C ARG A 126 -9.83 -14.83 12.42
N PHE A 127 -8.83 -14.77 13.29
CA PHE A 127 -7.61 -15.55 13.14
C PHE A 127 -7.89 -17.05 13.37
N THR A 128 -7.73 -17.84 12.31
CA THR A 128 -7.67 -19.30 12.39
C THR A 128 -6.54 -19.79 11.49
N LEU A 129 -5.77 -20.77 11.97
CA LEU A 129 -4.65 -21.34 11.22
C LEU A 129 -5.06 -21.81 9.81
N ARG A 130 -6.25 -22.41 9.71
CA ARG A 130 -6.80 -22.85 8.43
C ARG A 130 -7.03 -21.68 7.46
N ARG A 131 -7.61 -20.57 7.95
CA ARG A 131 -7.83 -19.37 7.11
C ARG A 131 -6.52 -18.76 6.67
N TRP A 132 -5.54 -18.65 7.57
CA TRP A 132 -4.21 -18.16 7.23
C TRP A 132 -3.57 -18.99 6.11
N LEU A 133 -3.51 -20.31 6.27
CA LEU A 133 -2.91 -21.19 5.28
C LEU A 133 -3.63 -21.12 3.93
N VAL A 134 -4.95 -21.16 3.92
CA VAL A 134 -5.74 -21.10 2.67
C VAL A 134 -5.52 -19.76 1.95
N LEU A 135 -5.65 -18.63 2.65
CA LEU A 135 -5.46 -17.30 2.06
C LEU A 135 -4.03 -17.10 1.56
N ALA A 136 -3.04 -17.45 2.38
CA ALA A 136 -1.64 -17.34 1.99
C ALA A 136 -1.30 -18.22 0.78
N SER A 137 -1.82 -19.45 0.71
CA SER A 137 -1.58 -20.36 -0.41
C SER A 137 -2.23 -19.87 -1.70
N ILE A 138 -3.48 -19.39 -1.65
CA ILE A 138 -4.17 -18.82 -2.81
C ILE A 138 -3.41 -17.58 -3.32
N LEU A 139 -3.02 -16.69 -2.40
CA LEU A 139 -2.30 -15.47 -2.75
C LEU A 139 -0.90 -15.80 -3.32
N ALA A 140 -0.19 -16.74 -2.71
CA ALA A 140 1.13 -17.18 -3.17
C ALA A 140 1.06 -17.82 -4.56
N ALA A 141 0.09 -18.71 -4.80
CA ALA A 141 -0.12 -19.32 -6.11
C ALA A 141 -0.49 -18.28 -7.17
N GLY A 142 -1.41 -17.38 -6.86
CA GLY A 142 -1.79 -16.28 -7.76
C GLY A 142 -0.63 -15.35 -8.08
N SER A 143 0.13 -14.94 -7.07
CA SER A 143 1.32 -14.10 -7.25
C SER A 143 2.40 -14.79 -8.09
N TYR A 144 2.64 -16.08 -7.85
CA TYR A 144 3.57 -16.86 -8.67
C TYR A 144 3.17 -16.91 -10.14
N LEU A 145 1.90 -17.20 -10.41
CA LEU A 145 1.37 -17.27 -11.78
C LEU A 145 1.48 -15.91 -12.48
N VAL A 146 1.12 -14.83 -11.81
CA VAL A 146 1.13 -13.49 -12.41
C VAL A 146 2.55 -12.98 -12.56
N PHE A 147 3.34 -12.92 -11.49
CA PHE A 147 4.64 -12.26 -11.52
C PHE A 147 5.73 -13.11 -12.19
N ILE A 148 5.76 -14.40 -11.95
CA ILE A 148 6.82 -15.26 -12.49
C ILE A 148 6.42 -15.80 -13.89
N LYS A 149 5.23 -16.39 -14.02
CA LYS A 149 4.84 -16.99 -15.31
C LYS A 149 4.36 -15.99 -16.35
N SER A 150 3.54 -15.00 -15.97
CA SER A 150 2.96 -14.05 -16.95
C SER A 150 3.88 -12.89 -17.24
N LEU A 151 4.48 -12.27 -16.19
CA LEU A 151 5.34 -11.10 -16.33
C LEU A 151 6.82 -11.44 -16.51
N GLY A 152 7.22 -12.69 -16.27
CA GLY A 152 8.61 -13.14 -16.44
C GLY A 152 9.60 -12.46 -15.47
N LEU A 153 9.13 -11.99 -14.31
CA LEU A 153 9.98 -11.31 -13.35
C LEU A 153 10.93 -12.31 -12.67
N THR A 154 12.21 -11.96 -12.66
CA THR A 154 13.28 -12.73 -11.99
C THR A 154 13.35 -12.41 -10.50
N MET A 155 12.29 -12.76 -9.75
CA MET A 155 12.27 -12.60 -8.30
C MET A 155 12.61 -13.91 -7.60
N PRO A 156 13.33 -13.89 -6.47
CA PRO A 156 13.58 -15.10 -5.69
C PRO A 156 12.25 -15.65 -5.16
N VAL A 157 11.92 -16.87 -5.53
CA VAL A 157 10.68 -17.54 -5.07
C VAL A 157 10.87 -18.12 -3.68
N TRP A 158 12.05 -18.72 -3.44
CA TRP A 158 12.46 -19.34 -2.18
C TRP A 158 13.69 -18.66 -1.61
N PRO A 159 13.92 -18.76 -0.30
CA PRO A 159 15.15 -18.24 0.29
C PRO A 159 16.36 -18.97 -0.27
N PHE A 160 17.28 -18.21 -0.82
CA PHE A 160 18.61 -18.70 -1.16
C PHE A 160 19.55 -18.32 -0.01
N PHE A 161 19.99 -19.30 0.73
CA PHE A 161 21.05 -19.18 1.73
C PHE A 161 22.40 -19.49 1.08
#